data_67845e332723e6b99e6b6e14fd659c3c
#
_entry.id   67845e332723e6b99e6b6e14fd659c3c
#
_cell.length_a   1.000
_cell.length_b   1.000
_cell.length_c   1.000
_cell.angle_alpha   90.00
_cell.angle_beta   90.00
_cell.angle_gamma   90.00
#
_symmetry.space_group_name_H-M   'P 1'
#
loop_
_entity.id
_entity.type
_entity.pdbx_description
1 polymer ?
#
loop_
_entity_poly.entity_id
_entity_poly.type
_entity_poly.pdbx_seq_one_letter_code
_entity_poly.pdbx_strand_id
1 'polypeptide(L)'
;MRERGQQQYQVRFGWGVSGAHRVAVGAHLIVWVDVLPAGPGTVGPDRADHRAVRRLLPAGPEVVAGHLGNAAAIAERVTSLQAERGDRCVVAVIAAGLDHAPSGGDAAEAAGESVDVPDAPDFAVEDMLGAGAVIDALSVVGIDHSSPEAAAACAAYTGLRRAVKHLVSASEAARGIGPEQVHAALAAGPELVTIRPGEHKARA
;
A
#
# COMPACT_ATOMS: atom_id res chain seq x y z
N MET A 1 -11.53 22.21 13.09
CA MET A 1 -11.45 21.38 11.88
C MET A 1 -11.34 19.94 12.36
N ARG A 2 -12.27 19.03 12.05
CA ARG A 2 -12.16 17.62 12.48
C ARG A 2 -11.03 16.98 11.66
N GLU A 3 -10.04 16.40 12.35
CA GLU A 3 -9.00 15.61 11.70
C GLU A 3 -9.64 14.48 10.88
N ARG A 4 -9.30 14.43 9.60
CA ARG A 4 -9.74 13.35 8.69
C ARG A 4 -8.89 12.09 8.81
N GLY A 5 -8.18 11.92 9.93
CA GLY A 5 -7.39 10.74 10.22
C GLY A 5 -8.28 9.62 10.77
N GLN A 6 -7.97 8.39 10.42
CA GLN A 6 -8.64 7.19 10.93
C GLN A 6 -7.99 6.73 12.25
N GLN A 7 -7.62 7.69 13.13
CA GLN A 7 -6.71 7.44 14.25
C GLN A 7 -7.25 6.50 15.32
N GLN A 8 -8.58 6.39 15.45
CA GLN A 8 -9.24 5.46 16.36
C GLN A 8 -9.11 3.99 15.94
N TYR A 9 -8.78 3.72 14.68
CA TYR A 9 -8.71 2.36 14.13
C TYR A 9 -7.28 1.82 14.14
N GLN A 10 -7.18 0.51 14.30
CA GLN A 10 -5.91 -0.22 14.23
C GLN A 10 -5.48 -0.48 12.79
N VAL A 11 -6.43 -0.84 11.92
CA VAL A 11 -6.21 -1.03 10.48
C VAL A 11 -6.86 0.13 9.73
N ARG A 12 -6.03 0.87 8.99
CA ARG A 12 -6.43 2.07 8.26
C ARG A 12 -6.14 1.91 6.79
N PHE A 13 -6.92 2.60 5.96
CA PHE A 13 -6.76 2.54 4.51
C PHE A 13 -6.68 3.94 3.90
N GLY A 14 -5.79 4.10 2.92
CA GLY A 14 -5.65 5.34 2.15
C GLY A 14 -5.09 5.10 0.76
N TRP A 15 -5.12 6.15 -0.06
CA TRP A 15 -4.63 6.14 -1.43
C TRP A 15 -3.42 7.06 -1.58
N GLY A 16 -2.39 6.57 -2.24
CA GLY A 16 -1.20 7.33 -2.61
C GLY A 16 -0.42 7.91 -1.43
N VAL A 17 0.56 8.73 -1.74
CA VAL A 17 1.41 9.41 -0.74
C VAL A 17 0.58 10.33 0.15
N SER A 18 -0.37 11.08 -0.42
CA SER A 18 -1.27 11.97 0.33
C SER A 18 -2.12 11.21 1.34
N GLY A 19 -2.63 10.03 0.95
CA GLY A 19 -3.34 9.11 1.84
C GLY A 19 -2.46 8.60 2.97
N ALA A 20 -1.22 8.22 2.66
CA ALA A 20 -0.25 7.77 3.66
C ALA A 20 -0.01 8.85 4.72
N HIS A 21 0.25 10.09 4.32
CA HIS A 21 0.44 11.20 5.27
C HIS A 21 -0.77 11.43 6.17
N ARG A 22 -1.99 11.20 5.66
CA ARG A 22 -3.22 11.39 6.41
C ARG A 22 -3.49 10.27 7.41
N VAL A 23 -3.32 8.99 7.01
CA VAL A 23 -3.76 7.86 7.83
C VAL A 23 -2.63 7.16 8.60
N ALA A 24 -1.37 7.37 8.26
CA ALA A 24 -0.24 6.71 8.93
C ALA A 24 0.26 7.45 10.19
N VAL A 25 -0.42 8.50 10.63
CA VAL A 25 -0.07 9.18 11.88
C VAL A 25 -0.15 8.19 13.05
N GLY A 26 0.98 7.96 13.73
CA GLY A 26 1.10 6.98 14.82
C GLY A 26 1.00 5.52 14.37
N ALA A 27 1.08 5.23 13.07
CA ALA A 27 1.22 3.86 12.58
C ALA A 27 2.60 3.29 12.92
N HIS A 28 2.66 1.96 13.05
CA HIS A 28 3.90 1.22 13.26
C HIS A 28 4.37 0.54 11.98
N LEU A 29 3.43 0.19 11.12
CA LEU A 29 3.67 -0.38 9.80
C LEU A 29 2.87 0.36 8.74
N ILE A 30 3.51 0.68 7.63
CA ILE A 30 2.87 1.07 6.38
C ILE A 30 3.02 -0.10 5.41
N VAL A 31 1.90 -0.54 4.84
CA VAL A 31 1.89 -1.50 3.74
C VAL A 31 1.62 -0.70 2.47
N TRP A 32 2.63 -0.57 1.61
CA TRP A 32 2.48 0.07 0.31
C TRP A 32 2.06 -0.98 -0.71
N VAL A 33 0.83 -0.90 -1.17
CA VAL A 33 0.24 -1.86 -2.10
C VAL A 33 0.27 -1.31 -3.52
N ASP A 34 1.10 -1.92 -4.35
CA ASP A 34 1.27 -1.64 -5.77
C ASP A 34 1.37 -2.98 -6.49
N VAL A 35 0.24 -3.45 -7.02
CA VAL A 35 0.12 -4.79 -7.59
C VAL A 35 0.71 -4.85 -8.99
N LEU A 36 0.52 -3.79 -9.78
CA LEU A 36 1.03 -3.69 -11.15
C LEU A 36 1.89 -2.44 -11.33
N PRO A 37 3.10 -2.45 -10.78
CA PRO A 37 3.96 -1.28 -10.82
C PRO A 37 4.31 -0.85 -12.24
N ALA A 38 4.24 0.44 -12.50
CA ALA A 38 4.65 1.03 -13.76
C ALA A 38 6.18 0.96 -13.93
N GLY A 39 6.63 0.47 -15.08
CA GLY A 39 8.04 0.49 -15.45
C GLY A 39 8.62 -0.85 -15.88
N PRO A 40 9.63 -0.87 -16.76
CA PRO A 40 10.24 -2.08 -17.25
C PRO A 40 11.11 -2.73 -16.20
N GLY A 41 10.76 -3.95 -15.84
CA GLY A 41 11.67 -4.93 -15.23
C GLY A 41 11.93 -4.75 -13.75
N THR A 42 11.68 -5.77 -13.07
CA THR A 42 12.13 -6.33 -11.80
C THR A 42 11.03 -6.40 -10.75
N VAL A 43 10.46 -7.56 -10.67
CA VAL A 43 9.87 -8.08 -9.45
C VAL A 43 11.03 -8.24 -8.45
N GLY A 44 11.14 -7.41 -7.43
CA GLY A 44 12.20 -7.53 -6.43
C GLY A 44 12.34 -6.33 -5.48
N PRO A 45 13.09 -6.48 -4.36
CA PRO A 45 13.21 -5.46 -3.32
C PRO A 45 13.91 -4.16 -3.78
N ASP A 46 14.69 -4.20 -4.86
CA ASP A 46 15.47 -3.07 -5.37
C ASP A 46 14.77 -2.26 -6.48
N ARG A 47 13.46 -2.32 -6.56
CA ARG A 47 12.69 -1.55 -7.54
C ARG A 47 12.93 -0.06 -7.40
N ALA A 48 13.10 0.62 -8.53
CA ALA A 48 13.30 2.09 -8.57
C ALA A 48 12.14 2.82 -7.89
N ASP A 49 10.91 2.31 -8.03
CA ASP A 49 9.69 2.84 -7.43
C ASP A 49 9.74 2.80 -5.90
N HIS A 50 10.26 1.72 -5.31
CA HIS A 50 10.44 1.61 -3.86
C HIS A 50 11.39 2.67 -3.31
N ARG A 51 12.44 3.06 -4.06
CA ARG A 51 13.36 4.13 -3.64
C ARG A 51 12.69 5.50 -3.63
N ALA A 52 11.84 5.78 -4.62
CA ALA A 52 11.08 7.02 -4.70
C ALA A 52 10.04 7.07 -3.57
N VAL A 53 9.21 6.04 -3.45
CA VAL A 53 8.17 5.92 -2.42
C VAL A 53 8.75 6.00 -1.01
N ARG A 54 9.90 5.35 -0.74
CA ARG A 54 10.60 5.40 0.56
C ARG A 54 10.85 6.82 1.06
N ARG A 55 11.15 7.76 0.15
CA ARG A 55 11.45 9.16 0.49
C ARG A 55 10.18 9.99 0.72
N LEU A 56 9.09 9.62 0.07
CA LEU A 56 7.83 10.35 0.10
C LEU A 56 6.94 9.93 1.27
N LEU A 57 7.08 8.70 1.77
CA LEU A 57 6.25 8.19 2.86
C LEU A 57 6.68 8.73 4.23
N PRO A 58 5.72 8.91 5.17
CA PRO A 58 5.99 9.38 6.53
C PRO A 58 7.12 8.62 7.20
N ALA A 59 8.06 9.32 7.86
CA ALA A 59 9.14 8.73 8.62
C ALA A 59 8.64 8.03 9.89
N GLY A 60 9.43 7.10 10.42
CA GLY A 60 9.17 6.37 11.67
C GLY A 60 8.62 4.96 11.45
N PRO A 61 7.47 4.74 10.80
CA PRO A 61 6.95 3.39 10.55
C PRO A 61 7.86 2.53 9.70
N GLU A 62 7.85 1.20 9.97
CA GLU A 62 8.34 0.23 9.00
C GLU A 62 7.48 0.31 7.72
N VAL A 63 8.10 0.16 6.55
CA VAL A 63 7.39 0.16 5.27
C VAL A 63 7.67 -1.14 4.55
N VAL A 64 6.62 -1.86 4.19
CA VAL A 64 6.70 -3.11 3.42
C VAL A 64 5.89 -2.99 2.12
N ALA A 65 6.35 -3.69 1.08
CA ALA A 65 5.57 -3.82 -0.14
C ALA A 65 4.44 -4.84 0.06
N GLY A 66 3.24 -4.48 -0.39
CA GLY A 66 2.06 -5.33 -0.36
C GLY A 66 1.59 -5.70 -1.76
N HIS A 67 1.18 -6.94 -1.94
CA HIS A 67 0.54 -7.45 -3.13
C HIS A 67 -0.32 -8.69 -2.80
N LEU A 68 -1.04 -9.23 -3.78
CA LEU A 68 -1.96 -10.37 -3.58
C LEU A 68 -1.28 -11.62 -3.02
N GLY A 69 -0.01 -11.86 -3.34
CA GLY A 69 0.71 -13.08 -2.96
C GLY A 69 1.26 -13.08 -1.54
N ASN A 70 1.54 -11.90 -0.94
CA ASN A 70 2.23 -11.81 0.35
C ASN A 70 1.36 -11.31 1.51
N ALA A 71 0.05 -11.23 1.33
CA ALA A 71 -0.87 -10.76 2.36
C ALA A 71 -0.75 -11.51 3.70
N ALA A 72 -0.57 -12.84 3.66
CA ALA A 72 -0.37 -13.65 4.86
C ALA A 72 0.95 -13.32 5.57
N ALA A 73 2.05 -13.16 4.86
CA ALA A 73 3.35 -12.80 5.44
C ALA A 73 3.31 -11.39 6.08
N ILE A 74 2.53 -10.47 5.51
CA ILE A 74 2.30 -9.15 6.11
C ILE A 74 1.52 -9.30 7.44
N ALA A 75 0.48 -10.13 7.49
CA ALA A 75 -0.28 -10.37 8.70
C ALA A 75 0.60 -11.02 9.81
N GLU A 76 1.46 -11.96 9.45
CA GLU A 76 2.46 -12.54 10.34
C GLU A 76 3.45 -11.48 10.86
N ARG A 77 3.92 -10.58 9.98
CA ARG A 77 4.81 -9.47 10.40
C ARG A 77 4.13 -8.55 11.41
N VAL A 78 2.85 -8.21 11.20
CA VAL A 78 2.08 -7.39 12.14
C VAL A 78 1.93 -8.08 13.49
N THR A 79 1.65 -9.38 13.48
CA THR A 79 1.56 -10.19 14.71
C THR A 79 2.90 -10.21 15.46
N SER A 80 4.01 -10.37 14.74
CA SER A 80 5.36 -10.29 15.32
C SER A 80 5.65 -8.92 15.92
N LEU A 81 5.30 -7.84 15.22
CA LEU A 81 5.45 -6.48 15.74
C LEU A 81 4.61 -6.24 17.02
N GLN A 82 3.41 -6.80 17.11
CA GLN A 82 2.62 -6.74 18.35
C GLN A 82 3.33 -7.45 19.51
N ALA A 83 3.87 -8.64 19.25
CA ALA A 83 4.62 -9.39 20.26
C ALA A 83 5.90 -8.65 20.69
N GLU A 84 6.69 -8.13 19.75
CA GLU A 84 7.90 -7.35 20.02
C GLU A 84 7.61 -6.09 20.86
N ARG A 85 6.47 -5.47 20.64
CA ARG A 85 6.05 -4.23 21.32
C ARG A 85 5.35 -4.47 22.66
N GLY A 86 4.74 -5.63 22.82
CA GLY A 86 3.82 -5.90 23.93
C GLY A 86 2.54 -5.06 23.89
N ASP A 87 2.19 -4.53 22.72
CA ASP A 87 1.05 -3.63 22.51
C ASP A 87 0.53 -3.73 21.07
N ARG A 88 -0.63 -3.14 20.81
CA ARG A 88 -1.24 -3.09 19.47
C ARG A 88 -0.30 -2.50 18.43
N CYS A 89 -0.20 -3.17 17.29
CA CYS A 89 0.44 -2.63 16.10
C CYS A 89 -0.59 -1.94 15.22
N VAL A 90 -0.47 -0.63 15.05
CA VAL A 90 -1.31 0.15 14.13
C VAL A 90 -0.74 0.03 12.72
N VAL A 91 -1.59 -0.33 11.78
CA VAL A 91 -1.22 -0.59 10.38
C VAL A 91 -1.94 0.38 9.44
N ALA A 92 -1.19 1.05 8.58
CA ALA A 92 -1.74 1.83 7.48
C ALA A 92 -1.52 1.07 6.16
N VAL A 93 -2.60 0.60 5.56
CA VAL A 93 -2.59 -0.05 4.24
C VAL A 93 -2.85 1.03 3.19
N ILE A 94 -1.90 1.23 2.31
CA ILE A 94 -1.93 2.31 1.32
C ILE A 94 -1.92 1.69 -0.08
N ALA A 95 -3.00 1.86 -0.81
CA ALA A 95 -3.05 1.55 -2.23
C ALA A 95 -2.30 2.63 -3.01
N ALA A 96 -1.37 2.25 -3.88
CA ALA A 96 -0.56 3.19 -4.65
C ALA A 96 -1.45 4.04 -5.58
N GLY A 97 -2.34 3.40 -6.33
CA GLY A 97 -3.16 4.05 -7.34
C GLY A 97 -2.39 4.33 -8.63
N LEU A 98 -3.08 4.88 -9.61
CA LEU A 98 -2.47 5.28 -10.87
C LEU A 98 -1.98 6.72 -10.76
N ASP A 99 -0.73 6.95 -11.16
CA ASP A 99 -0.23 8.30 -11.34
C ASP A 99 -0.95 8.96 -12.51
N HIS A 100 -1.36 10.23 -12.35
CA HIS A 100 -1.81 11.02 -13.47
C HIS A 100 -0.67 11.13 -14.48
N ALA A 101 -0.84 10.58 -15.68
CA ALA A 101 0.06 10.90 -16.77
C ALA A 101 0.04 12.42 -16.93
N PRO A 102 1.19 13.12 -16.98
CA PRO A 102 1.19 14.54 -17.25
C PRO A 102 0.47 14.75 -18.56
N SER A 103 -0.69 15.40 -18.52
CA SER A 103 -1.42 15.82 -19.72
C SER A 103 -0.45 16.67 -20.49
N GLY A 104 0.01 16.18 -21.66
CA GLY A 104 1.04 16.84 -22.46
C GLY A 104 0.65 18.26 -22.82
N GLY A 105 1.13 19.22 -22.08
CA GLY A 105 0.89 20.64 -22.22
C GLY A 105 1.58 21.36 -21.07
N ASP A 106 2.81 21.90 -21.33
CA ASP A 106 3.43 23.00 -20.61
C ASP A 106 3.67 22.87 -19.09
N ALA A 107 4.33 21.80 -18.66
CA ALA A 107 4.90 21.71 -17.32
C ALA A 107 6.37 22.19 -17.30
N ALA A 108 6.61 23.38 -17.79
CA ALA A 108 7.90 24.07 -17.64
C ALA A 108 7.64 25.49 -17.13
N GLU A 109 7.32 25.64 -15.86
CA GLU A 109 7.53 26.88 -15.08
C GLU A 109 6.71 26.86 -13.79
N ALA A 110 7.18 26.16 -12.78
CA ALA A 110 6.88 26.49 -11.38
C ALA A 110 7.92 25.81 -10.46
N ALA A 111 9.17 26.25 -10.57
CA ALA A 111 10.19 25.94 -9.56
C ALA A 111 9.99 26.88 -8.37
N GLY A 112 9.08 26.52 -7.50
CA GLY A 112 8.96 27.07 -6.15
C GLY A 112 9.07 25.90 -5.18
N GLU A 113 10.05 25.97 -4.24
CA GLU A 113 10.34 24.95 -3.22
C GLU A 113 9.19 24.80 -2.22
N SER A 114 8.09 24.24 -2.63
CA SER A 114 7.14 23.56 -1.75
C SER A 114 7.28 22.07 -2.02
N VAL A 115 7.42 21.25 -0.98
CA VAL A 115 7.24 19.81 -1.12
C VAL A 115 5.77 19.61 -1.45
N ASP A 116 5.44 19.68 -2.73
CA ASP A 116 4.11 19.44 -3.23
C ASP A 116 3.80 17.97 -2.94
N VAL A 117 2.91 17.75 -1.98
CA VAL A 117 2.35 16.41 -1.76
C VAL A 117 1.55 16.10 -3.02
N PRO A 118 1.93 15.08 -3.80
CA PRO A 118 1.24 14.76 -5.03
C PRO A 118 -0.27 14.68 -4.80
N ASP A 119 -1.06 15.15 -5.76
CA ASP A 119 -2.51 14.99 -5.75
C ASP A 119 -2.89 13.52 -5.51
N ALA A 120 -4.09 13.29 -5.01
CA ALA A 120 -4.56 11.92 -4.81
C ALA A 120 -4.51 11.18 -6.16
N PRO A 121 -3.90 9.97 -6.22
CA PRO A 121 -3.80 9.22 -7.46
C PRO A 121 -5.20 8.78 -7.94
N ASP A 122 -5.29 8.43 -9.23
CA ASP A 122 -6.48 7.81 -9.76
C ASP A 122 -6.71 6.41 -9.17
N PHE A 123 -7.96 5.98 -9.23
CA PHE A 123 -8.36 4.68 -8.72
C PHE A 123 -7.71 3.53 -9.51
N ALA A 124 -7.05 2.60 -8.80
CA ALA A 124 -6.50 1.37 -9.32
C ALA A 124 -7.20 0.16 -8.70
N VAL A 125 -7.97 -0.58 -9.47
CA VAL A 125 -8.75 -1.73 -8.97
C VAL A 125 -7.84 -2.83 -8.43
N GLU A 126 -6.69 -3.05 -9.04
CA GLU A 126 -5.69 -4.04 -8.63
C GLU A 126 -5.12 -3.73 -7.24
N ASP A 127 -4.80 -2.46 -6.98
CA ASP A 127 -4.25 -2.03 -5.70
C ASP A 127 -5.31 -2.06 -4.60
N MET A 128 -6.55 -1.69 -4.92
CA MET A 128 -7.65 -1.85 -3.99
C MET A 128 -7.86 -3.30 -3.60
N LEU A 129 -7.82 -4.23 -4.57
CA LEU A 129 -7.98 -5.66 -4.32
C LEU A 129 -6.78 -6.22 -3.56
N GLY A 130 -5.57 -5.78 -3.85
CA GLY A 130 -4.36 -6.12 -3.10
C GLY A 130 -4.43 -5.64 -1.64
N ALA A 131 -4.84 -4.40 -1.43
CA ALA A 131 -5.06 -3.84 -0.09
C ALA A 131 -6.15 -4.61 0.66
N GLY A 132 -7.25 -4.93 -0.02
CA GLY A 132 -8.32 -5.75 0.54
C GLY A 132 -7.84 -7.14 0.96
N ALA A 133 -6.95 -7.77 0.18
CA ALA A 133 -6.35 -9.06 0.53
C ALA A 133 -5.50 -8.98 1.81
N VAL A 134 -4.71 -7.91 1.97
CA VAL A 134 -3.92 -7.67 3.19
C VAL A 134 -4.84 -7.48 4.40
N ILE A 135 -5.92 -6.68 4.26
CA ILE A 135 -6.86 -6.40 5.35
C ILE A 135 -7.64 -7.68 5.72
N ASP A 136 -8.02 -8.51 4.75
CA ASP A 136 -8.64 -9.82 4.99
C ASP A 136 -7.69 -10.74 5.78
N ALA A 137 -6.41 -10.81 5.39
CA ALA A 137 -5.40 -11.60 6.08
C ALA A 137 -5.16 -11.12 7.53
N LEU A 138 -5.17 -9.80 7.77
CA LEU A 138 -5.10 -9.24 9.12
C LEU A 138 -6.31 -9.65 9.97
N SER A 139 -7.52 -9.62 9.38
CA SER A 139 -8.75 -10.03 10.07
C SER A 139 -8.71 -11.51 10.47
N VAL A 140 -8.14 -12.39 9.62
CA VAL A 140 -7.99 -13.82 9.89
C VAL A 140 -7.12 -14.08 11.12
N VAL A 141 -6.13 -13.23 11.39
CA VAL A 141 -5.27 -13.36 12.60
C VAL A 141 -5.78 -12.53 13.80
N GLY A 142 -7.03 -12.05 13.74
CA GLY A 142 -7.69 -11.34 14.83
C GLY A 142 -7.34 -9.83 14.91
N ILE A 143 -6.79 -9.26 13.86
CA ILE A 143 -6.50 -7.82 13.73
C ILE A 143 -7.60 -7.20 12.86
N ASP A 144 -8.77 -6.97 13.47
CA ASP A 144 -10.03 -6.65 12.78
C ASP A 144 -10.61 -5.27 13.12
N HIS A 145 -9.96 -4.49 14.01
CA HIS A 145 -10.40 -3.13 14.33
C HIS A 145 -10.07 -2.17 13.17
N SER A 146 -10.83 -2.32 12.09
CA SER A 146 -10.63 -1.67 10.80
C SER A 146 -11.46 -0.40 10.63
N SER A 147 -10.91 0.59 9.92
CA SER A 147 -11.69 1.75 9.48
C SER A 147 -12.78 1.34 8.47
N PRO A 148 -13.84 2.14 8.30
CA PRO A 148 -14.84 1.90 7.26
C PRO A 148 -14.24 1.76 5.86
N GLU A 149 -13.22 2.56 5.54
CA GLU A 149 -12.52 2.51 4.27
C GLU A 149 -11.73 1.19 4.11
N ALA A 150 -11.06 0.74 5.18
CA ALA A 150 -10.39 -0.56 5.19
C ALA A 150 -11.39 -1.71 5.06
N ALA A 151 -12.51 -1.64 5.77
CA ALA A 151 -13.58 -2.63 5.67
C ALA A 151 -14.18 -2.69 4.25
N ALA A 152 -14.33 -1.54 3.57
CA ALA A 152 -14.81 -1.50 2.18
C ALA A 152 -13.82 -2.16 1.21
N ALA A 153 -12.52 -1.91 1.35
CA ALA A 153 -11.49 -2.58 0.54
C ALA A 153 -11.47 -4.10 0.77
N CYS A 154 -11.57 -4.54 2.04
CA CYS A 154 -11.69 -5.95 2.39
C CYS A 154 -12.94 -6.60 1.77
N ALA A 155 -14.09 -5.93 1.86
CA ALA A 155 -15.35 -6.41 1.27
C ALA A 155 -15.26 -6.53 -0.26
N ALA A 156 -14.61 -5.58 -0.93
CA ALA A 156 -14.37 -5.66 -2.37
C ALA A 156 -13.53 -6.89 -2.73
N TYR A 157 -12.41 -7.11 -2.03
CA TYR A 157 -11.57 -8.29 -2.25
C TYR A 157 -12.33 -9.60 -2.00
N THR A 158 -12.98 -9.74 -0.85
CA THR A 158 -13.68 -10.99 -0.47
C THR A 158 -14.82 -11.31 -1.42
N GLY A 159 -15.60 -10.29 -1.84
CA GLY A 159 -16.68 -10.43 -2.81
C GLY A 159 -16.20 -10.79 -4.23
N LEU A 160 -15.01 -10.32 -4.61
CA LEU A 160 -14.44 -10.50 -5.94
C LEU A 160 -13.32 -11.54 -6.00
N ARG A 161 -13.05 -12.25 -4.89
CA ARG A 161 -11.91 -13.19 -4.74
C ARG A 161 -11.74 -14.15 -5.91
N ARG A 162 -12.84 -14.69 -6.44
CA ARG A 162 -12.80 -15.63 -7.57
C ARG A 162 -12.44 -14.97 -8.91
N ALA A 163 -12.65 -13.68 -9.01
CA ALA A 163 -12.42 -12.91 -10.23
C ALA A 163 -11.14 -12.06 -10.19
N VAL A 164 -10.41 -12.02 -9.04
CA VAL A 164 -9.27 -11.12 -8.81
C VAL A 164 -8.27 -11.15 -9.96
N LYS A 165 -7.80 -12.32 -10.36
CA LYS A 165 -6.81 -12.45 -11.44
C LYS A 165 -7.33 -11.85 -12.75
N HIS A 166 -8.60 -12.09 -13.07
CA HIS A 166 -9.23 -11.54 -14.27
C HIS A 166 -9.34 -10.01 -14.19
N LEU A 167 -9.78 -9.48 -13.05
CA LEU A 167 -9.93 -8.04 -12.85
C LEU A 167 -8.59 -7.32 -12.93
N VAL A 168 -7.54 -7.86 -12.30
CA VAL A 168 -6.18 -7.32 -12.39
C VAL A 168 -5.68 -7.34 -13.83
N SER A 169 -5.87 -8.45 -14.57
CA SER A 169 -5.43 -8.54 -15.96
C SER A 169 -6.21 -7.65 -16.92
N ALA A 170 -7.42 -7.24 -16.56
CA ALA A 170 -8.28 -6.37 -17.35
C ALA A 170 -8.24 -4.90 -16.92
N SER A 171 -7.46 -4.57 -15.86
CA SER A 171 -7.37 -3.23 -15.30
C SER A 171 -6.73 -2.23 -16.27
N GLU A 172 -6.87 -0.97 -15.95
CA GLU A 172 -6.28 0.12 -16.76
C GLU A 172 -4.75 0.05 -16.70
N ALA A 173 -4.16 -0.17 -15.53
CA ALA A 173 -2.73 -0.35 -15.37
C ALA A 173 -2.19 -1.53 -16.21
N ALA A 174 -2.92 -2.64 -16.27
CA ALA A 174 -2.52 -3.81 -17.06
C ALA A 174 -2.41 -3.50 -18.57
N ARG A 175 -3.14 -2.52 -19.08
CA ARG A 175 -3.03 -2.08 -20.48
C ARG A 175 -1.74 -1.33 -20.77
N GLY A 176 -1.19 -0.65 -19.76
CA GLY A 176 0.06 0.11 -19.87
C GLY A 176 1.32 -0.75 -19.76
N ILE A 177 1.18 -1.99 -19.25
CA ILE A 177 2.28 -2.94 -19.08
C ILE A 177 2.00 -4.20 -19.90
N GLY A 178 3.04 -4.89 -20.35
CA GLY A 178 2.87 -6.10 -21.17
C GLY A 178 2.27 -7.28 -20.38
N PRO A 179 1.60 -8.23 -21.06
CA PRO A 179 0.95 -9.38 -20.41
C PRO A 179 1.91 -10.25 -19.59
N GLU A 180 3.18 -10.32 -19.97
CA GLU A 180 4.22 -11.05 -19.22
C GLU A 180 4.46 -10.42 -17.85
N GLN A 181 4.46 -9.08 -17.77
CA GLN A 181 4.64 -8.36 -16.50
C GLN A 181 3.43 -8.54 -15.58
N VAL A 182 2.22 -8.49 -16.15
CA VAL A 182 0.98 -8.79 -15.41
C VAL A 182 1.01 -10.22 -14.85
N HIS A 183 1.44 -11.19 -15.68
CA HIS A 183 1.53 -12.58 -15.26
C HIS A 183 2.56 -12.76 -14.13
N ALA A 184 3.73 -12.13 -14.26
CA ALA A 184 4.77 -12.17 -13.24
C ALA A 184 4.29 -11.53 -11.91
N ALA A 185 3.58 -10.41 -11.97
CA ALA A 185 3.01 -9.77 -10.79
C ALA A 185 1.97 -10.66 -10.08
N LEU A 186 1.09 -11.32 -10.86
CA LEU A 186 0.09 -12.26 -10.32
C LEU A 186 0.68 -13.58 -9.81
N ALA A 187 1.90 -13.91 -10.21
CA ALA A 187 2.64 -15.08 -9.75
C ALA A 187 3.63 -14.74 -8.60
N ALA A 188 3.67 -13.48 -8.16
CA ALA A 188 4.56 -13.07 -7.06
C ALA A 188 4.31 -13.89 -5.80
N GLY A 189 5.40 -14.35 -5.19
CA GLY A 189 5.42 -15.27 -4.05
C GLY A 189 5.05 -14.60 -2.70
N PRO A 190 5.11 -15.37 -1.61
CA PRO A 190 4.72 -14.88 -0.29
C PRO A 190 5.81 -14.06 0.42
N GLU A 191 6.92 -13.77 -0.23
CA GLU A 191 8.06 -13.11 0.39
C GLU A 191 7.70 -11.70 0.88
N LEU A 192 8.09 -11.39 2.12
CA LEU A 192 7.96 -10.05 2.68
C LEU A 192 9.11 -9.17 2.18
N VAL A 193 8.78 -8.10 1.47
CA VAL A 193 9.75 -7.13 0.96
C VAL A 193 9.71 -5.87 1.82
N THR A 194 10.78 -5.61 2.58
CA THR A 194 10.92 -4.39 3.36
C THR A 194 11.49 -3.27 2.50
N ILE A 195 10.69 -2.22 2.30
CA ILE A 195 11.08 -0.99 1.59
C ILE A 195 11.92 -0.09 2.51
N ARG A 196 11.53 -0.01 3.78
CA ARG A 196 12.22 0.77 4.82
C ARG A 196 12.04 0.12 6.18
N PRO A 197 13.12 -0.15 6.94
CA PRO A 197 12.99 -0.61 8.32
C PRO A 197 12.34 0.46 9.20
N GLY A 198 11.62 0.03 10.23
CA GLY A 198 11.02 0.94 11.21
C GLY A 198 12.07 1.54 12.15
N GLU A 199 11.85 2.76 12.57
CA GLU A 199 12.62 3.39 13.63
C GLU A 199 12.08 2.89 14.98
N HIS A 200 12.59 1.74 15.44
CA HIS A 200 12.24 1.24 16.76
C HIS A 200 12.95 2.10 17.82
N LYS A 201 12.21 2.95 18.52
CA LYS A 201 12.69 3.42 19.82
C LYS A 201 12.70 2.21 20.75
N ALA A 202 13.89 1.64 20.99
CA ALA A 202 14.07 0.72 22.10
C ALA A 202 13.51 1.40 23.35
N ARG A 203 12.55 0.77 24.03
CA ARG A 203 12.14 1.23 25.36
C ARG A 203 13.36 1.09 26.27
N ALA A 204 13.86 2.25 26.70
CA ALA A 204 14.84 2.32 27.79
C ALA A 204 14.19 1.88 29.11
#